data_42a8476cf1b54bead067ad8a18287342
#
_entry.id   42a8476cf1b54bead067ad8a18287342
#
_cell.length_a   1.000
_cell.length_b   1.000
_cell.length_c   1.000
_cell.angle_alpha   90.00
_cell.angle_beta   90.00
_cell.angle_gamma   90.00
#
_symmetry.space_group_name_H-M   'P 1'
#
loop_
_entity.id
_entity.type
_entity.pdbx_description
1 polymer ?
#
loop_
_entity_poly.entity_id
_entity_poly.type
_entity_poly.pdbx_seq_one_letter_code
_entity_poly.pdbx_strand_id
1 'polypeptide(L)'
;SALASGQTQLDSPLSRWFGADPAEQRLRRQVGGWLQQVDISGYARAYQAFATGDRVYAQRWHLIRCPVLVLTGEHDANSSPEMARQMAQAAPNGRAVIIENAKHMVSLTDAQRVNALMHDFLTSEQPLTLGAANGRG
;
A
#
# COMPACT_ATOMS: atom_id res chain seq x y z
N SER A 1 -6.42 -24.36 24.31
CA SER A 1 -6.10 -22.99 24.75
C SER A 1 -5.12 -22.26 23.82
N ALA A 2 -4.13 -22.94 23.23
CA ALA A 2 -3.15 -22.34 22.30
C ALA A 2 -3.78 -21.92 20.95
N LEU A 3 -4.82 -22.60 20.48
CA LEU A 3 -5.55 -22.24 19.25
C LEU A 3 -6.35 -20.95 19.41
N ALA A 4 -6.89 -20.67 20.60
CA ALA A 4 -7.63 -19.45 20.88
C ALA A 4 -6.71 -18.20 20.90
N SER A 5 -5.48 -18.33 21.41
CA SER A 5 -4.51 -17.20 21.45
C SER A 5 -4.00 -16.82 20.04
N GLY A 6 -3.81 -17.79 19.16
CA GLY A 6 -3.41 -17.55 17.76
C GLY A 6 -4.50 -16.82 16.95
N GLN A 7 -5.76 -17.19 17.12
CA GLN A 7 -6.89 -16.51 16.47
C GLN A 7 -7.03 -15.06 16.94
N THR A 8 -6.89 -14.81 18.24
CA THR A 8 -6.99 -13.45 18.81
C THR A 8 -5.87 -12.52 18.29
N GLN A 9 -4.68 -13.03 17.99
CA GLN A 9 -3.58 -12.24 17.45
C GLN A 9 -3.81 -11.81 15.99
N LEU A 10 -4.51 -12.63 15.18
CA LEU A 10 -4.80 -12.30 13.77
C LEU A 10 -6.05 -11.42 13.61
N ASP A 11 -6.97 -11.45 14.56
CA ASP A 11 -8.22 -10.67 14.49
C ASP A 11 -7.97 -9.16 14.51
N SER A 12 -6.99 -8.68 15.26
CA SER A 12 -6.66 -7.26 15.32
C SER A 12 -6.17 -6.68 13.98
N PRO A 13 -5.17 -7.24 13.28
CA PRO A 13 -4.78 -6.75 11.97
C PRO A 13 -5.91 -6.93 10.92
N LEU A 14 -6.59 -8.07 10.89
CA LEU A 14 -7.64 -8.33 9.91
C LEU A 14 -8.83 -7.36 10.03
N SER A 15 -9.20 -6.92 11.23
CA SER A 15 -10.27 -5.92 11.42
C SER A 15 -9.88 -4.52 10.98
N ARG A 16 -8.60 -4.20 10.99
CA ARG A 16 -8.08 -2.94 10.40
C ARG A 16 -8.01 -2.99 8.88
N TRP A 17 -7.75 -4.18 8.31
CA TRP A 17 -7.54 -4.36 6.89
C TRP A 17 -8.82 -4.49 6.08
N PHE A 18 -9.90 -5.01 6.68
CA PHE A 18 -11.18 -5.27 6.03
C PHE A 18 -12.33 -4.55 6.71
N GLY A 19 -13.35 -4.18 5.92
CA GLY A 19 -14.62 -3.64 6.39
C GLY A 19 -15.60 -4.72 6.84
N ALA A 20 -16.84 -4.32 7.13
CA ALA A 20 -17.90 -5.21 7.61
C ALA A 20 -18.74 -5.81 6.47
N ASP A 21 -18.54 -5.39 5.23
CA ASP A 21 -19.28 -5.88 4.07
C ASP A 21 -19.12 -7.40 3.91
N PRO A 22 -20.20 -8.16 3.59
CA PRO A 22 -20.14 -9.61 3.44
C PRO A 22 -19.10 -10.11 2.42
N ALA A 23 -18.86 -9.36 1.32
CA ALA A 23 -17.84 -9.70 0.34
C ALA A 23 -16.43 -9.55 0.92
N GLU A 24 -16.19 -8.47 1.67
CA GLU A 24 -14.93 -8.25 2.37
C GLU A 24 -14.71 -9.28 3.48
N GLN A 25 -15.75 -9.70 4.21
CA GLN A 25 -15.64 -10.73 5.22
C GLN A 25 -15.24 -12.10 4.65
N ARG A 26 -15.61 -12.39 3.40
CA ARG A 26 -15.13 -13.58 2.69
C ARG A 26 -13.63 -13.49 2.42
N LEU A 27 -13.17 -12.36 1.89
CA LEU A 27 -11.74 -12.09 1.64
C LEU A 27 -10.94 -12.08 2.95
N ARG A 28 -11.49 -11.51 4.01
CA ARG A 28 -10.88 -11.55 5.35
C ARG A 28 -10.61 -12.98 5.82
N ARG A 29 -11.58 -13.89 5.66
CA ARG A 29 -11.38 -15.31 6.03
C ARG A 29 -10.29 -15.97 5.17
N GLN A 30 -10.25 -15.67 3.88
CA GLN A 30 -9.26 -16.20 2.96
C GLN A 30 -7.85 -15.73 3.36
N VAL A 31 -7.64 -14.44 3.59
CA VAL A 31 -6.36 -13.87 4.01
C VAL A 31 -5.96 -14.39 5.39
N GLY A 32 -6.92 -14.52 6.32
CA GLY A 32 -6.69 -15.14 7.62
C GLY A 32 -6.17 -16.58 7.51
N GLY A 33 -6.74 -17.37 6.59
CA GLY A 33 -6.25 -18.71 6.28
C GLY A 33 -4.83 -18.73 5.71
N TRP A 34 -4.46 -17.78 4.88
CA TRP A 34 -3.08 -17.65 4.39
C TRP A 34 -2.11 -17.29 5.51
N LEU A 35 -2.47 -16.33 6.37
CA LEU A 35 -1.63 -15.92 7.50
C LEU A 35 -1.37 -17.06 8.50
N GLN A 36 -2.31 -17.99 8.66
CA GLN A 36 -2.11 -19.18 9.51
C GLN A 36 -1.08 -20.17 8.94
N GLN A 37 -0.78 -20.09 7.66
CA GLN A 37 0.13 -21.00 6.96
C GLN A 37 1.53 -20.41 6.75
N VAL A 38 1.77 -19.14 7.11
CA VAL A 38 3.09 -18.53 6.93
C VAL A 38 4.11 -19.06 7.92
N ASP A 39 5.35 -19.18 7.50
CA ASP A 39 6.45 -19.40 8.42
C ASP A 39 6.66 -18.19 9.31
N ILE A 40 6.48 -18.38 10.62
CA ILE A 40 6.53 -17.29 11.61
C ILE A 40 7.89 -16.61 11.62
N SER A 41 8.97 -17.35 11.46
CA SER A 41 10.32 -16.77 11.46
C SER A 41 10.59 -15.94 10.21
N GLY A 42 10.13 -16.39 9.04
CA GLY A 42 10.16 -15.66 7.79
C GLY A 42 9.32 -14.37 7.85
N TYR A 43 8.11 -14.47 8.38
CA TYR A 43 7.22 -13.33 8.58
C TYR A 43 7.85 -12.26 9.50
N ALA A 44 8.43 -12.68 10.64
CA ALA A 44 9.08 -11.76 11.56
C ALA A 44 10.27 -11.02 10.92
N ARG A 45 11.08 -11.70 10.11
CA ARG A 45 12.19 -11.09 9.36
C ARG A 45 11.69 -10.10 8.31
N ALA A 46 10.67 -10.45 7.55
CA ALA A 46 10.05 -9.57 6.56
C ALA A 46 9.47 -8.32 7.23
N TYR A 47 8.77 -8.50 8.36
CA TYR A 47 8.21 -7.40 9.13
C TYR A 47 9.29 -6.47 9.71
N GLN A 48 10.41 -7.03 10.18
CA GLN A 48 11.55 -6.24 10.66
C GLN A 48 12.18 -5.41 9.53
N ALA A 49 12.37 -6.01 8.34
CA ALA A 49 12.87 -5.30 7.17
C ALA A 49 11.92 -4.16 6.75
N PHE A 50 10.61 -4.41 6.76
CA PHE A 50 9.58 -3.41 6.50
C PHE A 50 9.65 -2.24 7.51
N ALA A 51 9.66 -2.54 8.81
CA ALA A 51 9.68 -1.53 9.86
C ALA A 51 10.95 -0.66 9.89
N THR A 52 12.07 -1.17 9.36
CA THR A 52 13.33 -0.42 9.25
C THR A 52 13.50 0.28 7.91
N GLY A 53 12.81 -0.18 6.87
CA GLY A 53 12.91 0.34 5.50
C GLY A 53 12.56 1.83 5.39
N ASP A 54 11.56 2.28 6.11
CA ASP A 54 11.11 3.67 6.13
C ASP A 54 12.23 4.63 6.53
N ARG A 55 13.04 4.26 7.52
CA ARG A 55 14.17 5.10 7.98
C ARG A 55 15.26 5.25 6.93
N VAL A 56 15.44 4.23 6.08
CA VAL A 56 16.51 4.21 5.07
C VAL A 56 16.09 4.91 3.79
N TYR A 57 14.83 4.76 3.38
CA TYR A 57 14.36 5.14 2.05
C TYR A 57 13.43 6.35 2.03
N ALA A 58 12.84 6.75 3.15
CA ALA A 58 11.87 7.85 3.20
C ALA A 58 12.39 9.16 2.56
N GLN A 59 13.67 9.46 2.75
CA GLN A 59 14.28 10.68 2.20
C GLN A 59 14.78 10.55 0.76
N ARG A 60 14.60 9.40 0.10
CA ARG A 60 15.12 9.14 -1.24
C ARG A 60 14.08 9.22 -2.34
N TRP A 61 12.85 9.54 -2.05
CA TRP A 61 11.76 9.69 -3.03
C TRP A 61 12.08 10.69 -4.11
N HIS A 62 12.79 11.77 -3.79
CA HIS A 62 13.22 12.80 -4.75
C HIS A 62 14.21 12.28 -5.81
N LEU A 63 14.83 11.10 -5.60
CA LEU A 63 15.73 10.48 -6.56
C LEU A 63 15.01 9.62 -7.62
N ILE A 64 13.72 9.35 -7.43
CA ILE A 64 12.92 8.55 -8.36
C ILE A 64 12.60 9.40 -9.59
N ARG A 65 13.11 9.01 -10.75
CA ARG A 65 12.95 9.77 -12.00
C ARG A 65 11.78 9.30 -12.87
N CYS A 66 11.35 8.04 -12.71
CA CYS A 66 10.16 7.53 -13.38
C CYS A 66 8.88 8.09 -12.75
N PRO A 67 7.74 8.07 -13.46
CA PRO A 67 6.44 8.34 -12.87
C PRO A 67 6.15 7.40 -11.70
N VAL A 68 5.48 7.92 -10.67
CA VAL A 68 5.12 7.19 -9.45
C VAL A 68 3.63 7.33 -9.18
N LEU A 69 2.93 6.21 -9.07
CA LEU A 69 1.54 6.15 -8.62
C LEU A 69 1.49 5.57 -7.21
N VAL A 70 0.96 6.33 -6.27
CA VAL A 70 0.75 5.89 -4.89
C VAL A 70 -0.75 5.70 -4.65
N LEU A 71 -1.16 4.46 -4.35
CA LEU A 71 -2.55 4.10 -4.12
C LEU A 71 -2.76 3.69 -2.67
N THR A 72 -3.83 4.17 -2.03
CA THR A 72 -4.26 3.69 -0.72
C THR A 72 -5.77 3.86 -0.55
N GLY A 73 -6.34 3.12 0.41
CA GLY A 73 -7.73 3.30 0.81
C GLY A 73 -7.91 4.49 1.75
N GLU A 74 -9.06 5.15 1.66
CA GLU A 74 -9.41 6.31 2.51
C GLU A 74 -9.35 5.98 4.01
N HIS A 75 -9.73 4.75 4.36
CA HIS A 75 -9.77 4.27 5.74
C HIS A 75 -8.61 3.31 6.08
N ASP A 76 -7.51 3.40 5.33
CA ASP A 76 -6.30 2.63 5.61
C ASP A 76 -5.61 3.17 6.87
N ALA A 77 -5.67 2.40 7.95
CA ALA A 77 -5.03 2.74 9.22
C ALA A 77 -3.54 2.37 9.28
N ASN A 78 -3.01 1.64 8.29
CA ASN A 78 -1.61 1.22 8.22
C ASN A 78 -0.79 2.16 7.32
N SER A 79 -1.32 2.43 6.11
CA SER A 79 -0.70 3.29 5.10
C SER A 79 -1.68 4.42 4.77
N SER A 80 -1.70 5.45 5.64
CA SER A 80 -2.73 6.48 5.61
C SER A 80 -2.75 7.31 4.31
N PRO A 81 -3.89 7.93 3.95
CA PRO A 81 -3.96 8.89 2.85
C PRO A 81 -2.93 10.00 2.94
N GLU A 82 -2.61 10.45 4.15
CA GLU A 82 -1.58 11.47 4.36
C GLU A 82 -0.19 10.96 3.97
N MET A 83 0.19 9.74 4.37
CA MET A 83 1.44 9.12 3.93
C MET A 83 1.52 9.00 2.41
N ALA A 84 0.43 8.59 1.76
CA ALA A 84 0.37 8.48 0.30
C ALA A 84 0.59 9.84 -0.39
N ARG A 85 -0.02 10.91 0.12
CA ARG A 85 0.20 12.27 -0.40
C ARG A 85 1.64 12.74 -0.22
N GLN A 86 2.23 12.51 0.97
CA GLN A 86 3.63 12.86 1.25
C GLN A 86 4.60 12.12 0.32
N MET A 87 4.40 10.83 0.09
CA MET A 87 5.20 10.06 -0.86
C MET A 87 5.10 10.63 -2.28
N ALA A 88 3.89 10.92 -2.74
CA ALA A 88 3.66 11.49 -4.06
C ALA A 88 4.27 12.89 -4.21
N GLN A 89 4.21 13.73 -3.17
CA GLN A 89 4.84 15.05 -3.16
C GLN A 89 6.37 14.99 -3.15
N ALA A 90 6.93 13.99 -2.49
CA ALA A 90 8.38 13.81 -2.40
C ALA A 90 8.99 13.27 -3.72
N ALA A 91 8.21 12.60 -4.56
CA ALA A 91 8.64 12.09 -5.86
C ALA A 91 8.42 13.18 -6.94
N PRO A 92 9.41 13.48 -7.81
CA PRO A 92 9.31 14.53 -8.84
C PRO A 92 8.11 14.35 -9.79
N ASN A 93 7.74 13.11 -10.10
CA ASN A 93 6.61 12.74 -10.96
C ASN A 93 5.60 11.89 -10.19
N GLY A 94 5.33 12.25 -8.93
CA GLY A 94 4.45 11.51 -8.04
C GLY A 94 2.98 11.91 -8.17
N ARG A 95 2.08 10.91 -8.17
CA ARG A 95 0.64 11.07 -8.12
C ARG A 95 0.06 10.18 -7.01
N ALA A 96 -0.75 10.74 -6.11
CA ALA A 96 -1.51 9.97 -5.12
C ALA A 96 -2.95 9.80 -5.57
N VAL A 97 -3.51 8.61 -5.38
CA VAL A 97 -4.94 8.31 -5.54
C VAL A 97 -5.45 7.66 -4.26
N ILE A 98 -6.45 8.28 -3.66
CA ILE A 98 -7.12 7.76 -2.47
C ILE A 98 -8.44 7.12 -2.92
N ILE A 99 -8.62 5.84 -2.60
CA ILE A 99 -9.80 5.08 -2.96
C ILE A 99 -10.81 5.20 -1.84
N GLU A 100 -11.93 5.86 -2.13
CA GLU A 100 -13.00 6.15 -1.18
C GLU A 100 -13.59 4.88 -0.57
N ASN A 101 -13.95 4.92 0.70
CA ASN A 101 -14.56 3.85 1.47
C ASN A 101 -13.72 2.55 1.57
N ALA A 102 -12.48 2.55 1.09
CA ALA A 102 -11.61 1.38 1.13
C ALA A 102 -10.67 1.39 2.32
N LYS A 103 -10.34 0.19 2.80
CA LYS A 103 -9.34 -0.06 3.84
C LYS A 103 -8.01 -0.56 3.24
N HIS A 104 -7.15 -1.15 4.09
CA HIS A 104 -5.79 -1.54 3.73
C HIS A 104 -5.71 -2.56 2.58
N MET A 105 -6.62 -3.52 2.51
CA MET A 105 -6.60 -4.57 1.48
C MET A 105 -7.30 -4.17 0.18
N VAL A 106 -7.23 -2.88 -0.18
CA VAL A 106 -7.93 -2.30 -1.33
C VAL A 106 -7.66 -3.03 -2.66
N SER A 107 -6.46 -3.56 -2.85
CA SER A 107 -6.12 -4.36 -4.04
C SER A 107 -6.91 -5.67 -4.16
N LEU A 108 -7.48 -6.17 -3.07
CA LEU A 108 -8.39 -7.33 -3.06
C LEU A 108 -9.85 -6.92 -2.99
N THR A 109 -10.19 -5.91 -2.18
CA THR A 109 -11.58 -5.52 -1.93
C THR A 109 -12.17 -4.68 -3.06
N ASP A 110 -11.34 -3.93 -3.79
CA ASP A 110 -11.72 -3.13 -4.95
C ASP A 110 -10.74 -3.34 -6.13
N ALA A 111 -10.46 -4.60 -6.43
CA ALA A 111 -9.46 -4.99 -7.43
C ALA A 111 -9.74 -4.40 -8.82
N GLN A 112 -11.01 -4.28 -9.21
CA GLN A 112 -11.39 -3.72 -10.51
C GLN A 112 -10.96 -2.26 -10.63
N ARG A 113 -11.22 -1.45 -9.61
CA ARG A 113 -10.85 -0.04 -9.57
C ARG A 113 -9.34 0.15 -9.51
N VAL A 114 -8.66 -0.63 -8.67
CA VAL A 114 -7.18 -0.61 -8.59
C VAL A 114 -6.55 -0.97 -9.93
N ASN A 115 -7.01 -2.05 -10.57
CA ASN A 115 -6.48 -2.47 -11.86
C ASN A 115 -6.73 -1.43 -12.96
N ALA A 116 -7.90 -0.79 -13.00
CA ALA A 116 -8.18 0.29 -13.94
C ALA A 116 -7.23 1.48 -13.75
N LEU A 117 -7.03 1.94 -12.50
CA LEU A 117 -6.11 3.02 -12.18
C LEU A 117 -4.66 2.69 -12.55
N MET A 118 -4.22 1.46 -12.30
CA MET A 118 -2.89 1.00 -12.71
C MET A 118 -2.74 0.91 -14.22
N HIS A 119 -3.75 0.38 -14.92
CA HIS A 119 -3.76 0.32 -16.37
C HIS A 119 -3.65 1.72 -16.98
N ASP A 120 -4.49 2.66 -16.54
CA ASP A 120 -4.49 4.03 -17.02
C ASP A 120 -3.15 4.72 -16.77
N PHE A 121 -2.56 4.49 -15.59
CA PHE A 121 -1.24 5.01 -15.26
C PHE A 121 -0.14 4.46 -16.18
N LEU A 122 -0.17 3.18 -16.50
CA LEU A 122 0.85 2.52 -17.33
C LEU A 122 0.70 2.83 -18.82
N THR A 123 -0.52 3.13 -19.29
CA THR A 123 -0.82 3.39 -20.70
C THR A 123 -0.91 4.88 -21.03
N SER A 124 -1.06 5.77 -20.03
CA SER A 124 -1.03 7.19 -20.28
C SER A 124 0.38 7.61 -20.70
N GLU A 125 0.47 8.35 -21.83
CA GLU A 125 1.70 9.05 -22.22
C GLU A 125 1.97 10.16 -21.21
N GLN A 126 2.66 9.83 -20.12
CA GLN A 126 3.16 10.83 -19.19
C GLN A 126 4.35 11.51 -19.88
N PRO A 127 4.33 12.81 -20.15
CA PRO A 127 5.51 13.49 -20.64
C PRO A 127 6.59 13.34 -19.57
N LEU A 128 7.71 12.70 -19.93
CA LEU A 128 8.93 12.78 -19.15
C LEU A 128 9.29 14.27 -19.09
N THR A 129 8.99 14.94 -18.00
CA THR A 129 9.55 16.25 -17.72
C THR A 129 11.04 16.05 -17.46
N LEU A 130 11.81 16.01 -18.54
CA LEU A 130 13.25 16.21 -18.48
C LEU A 130 13.42 17.58 -17.83
N GLY A 131 13.88 17.58 -16.57
CA GLY A 131 14.16 18.79 -15.83
C GLY A 131 14.96 19.71 -16.72
N ALA A 132 14.46 20.92 -16.95
CA ALA A 132 15.17 21.96 -17.68
C ALA A 132 16.55 22.11 -17.03
N ALA A 133 17.56 21.68 -17.75
CA ALA A 133 18.92 22.02 -17.43
C ALA A 133 19.00 23.55 -17.48
N ASN A 134 18.97 24.20 -16.30
CA ASN A 134 19.30 25.60 -16.19
C ASN A 134 20.77 25.78 -16.66
N GLY A 135 20.92 26.05 -17.94
CA GLY A 135 22.13 26.63 -18.46
C GLY A 135 22.35 27.99 -17.80
N ARG A 136 23.35 28.07 -16.95
CA ARG A 136 23.96 29.34 -16.62
C ARG A 136 25.12 29.53 -17.58
N GLY A 137 24.95 30.45 -18.51
CA GLY A 137 26.05 31.10 -19.17
C GLY A 137 26.77 32.02 -18.20
#